data_8349c4bf94a13b1f7499776e1e304b83
#
_entry.id   8349c4bf94a13b1f7499776e1e304b83
#
_cell.length_a   1.000
_cell.length_b   1.000
_cell.length_c   1.000
_cell.angle_alpha   90.00
_cell.angle_beta   90.00
_cell.angle_gamma   90.00
#
_symmetry.space_group_name_H-M   'P 1'
#
loop_
_entity.id
_entity.type
_entity.pdbx_description
1 polymer ?
#
loop_
_entity_poly.entity_id
_entity_poly.type
_entity_poly.pdbx_seq_one_letter_code
_entity_poly.pdbx_strand_id
1 'polypeptide(L)'
;SANLARYDGVRYGYRNLNAVSAPEMTTMSRTEGFGLEVRRRIMLGTYVLSSGYYDAYYNKAMQVRTLIRRDFEAAFEKCDVLLTPTSPVPAYKIDGKMDPLTIYMLDVTTIPVNMAGLPGISIPCGFAKDGMPIGMQLIGKVLDEETILRAAYTFEQATEYHKVFA
;
A
#
# COMPACT_ATOMS: atom_id res chain seq x y z
N SER A 1 4.88 -0.94 -13.39
CA SER A 1 5.31 -1.93 -14.41
C SER A 1 6.60 -2.66 -14.03
N ALA A 2 7.63 -1.97 -13.51
CA ALA A 2 8.98 -2.53 -13.30
C ALA A 2 9.01 -3.81 -12.45
N ASN A 3 8.37 -3.83 -11.28
CA ASN A 3 8.35 -5.02 -10.42
C ASN A 3 7.55 -6.16 -11.03
N LEU A 4 6.40 -5.87 -11.63
CA LEU A 4 5.53 -6.86 -12.24
C LEU A 4 6.10 -7.43 -13.55
N ALA A 5 7.05 -6.77 -14.19
CA ALA A 5 7.76 -7.28 -15.36
C ALA A 5 8.57 -8.56 -15.05
N ARG A 6 8.93 -8.79 -13.79
CA ARG A 6 9.68 -9.98 -13.35
C ARG A 6 8.83 -11.25 -13.30
N TYR A 7 7.50 -11.11 -13.21
CA TYR A 7 6.55 -12.22 -13.20
C TYR A 7 6.22 -12.61 -14.64
N ASP A 8 7.13 -13.32 -15.26
CA ASP A 8 7.13 -13.68 -16.68
C ASP A 8 6.84 -15.17 -16.95
N GLY A 9 6.62 -15.95 -15.86
CA GLY A 9 6.43 -17.40 -15.95
C GLY A 9 7.74 -18.21 -16.09
N VAL A 10 8.91 -17.53 -16.14
CA VAL A 10 10.25 -18.15 -16.15
C VAL A 10 10.91 -18.04 -14.80
N ARG A 11 11.06 -16.81 -14.30
CA ARG A 11 11.74 -16.50 -13.04
C ARG A 11 10.81 -16.58 -11.85
N TYR A 12 9.61 -16.02 -11.98
CA TYR A 12 8.63 -15.92 -10.89
C TYR A 12 7.20 -16.08 -11.39
N GLY A 13 6.33 -16.48 -10.46
CA GLY A 13 4.88 -16.49 -10.62
C GLY A 13 4.36 -17.70 -11.39
N TYR A 14 3.10 -17.59 -11.78
CA TYR A 14 2.40 -18.61 -12.55
C TYR A 14 3.06 -18.84 -13.91
N ARG A 15 3.18 -20.11 -14.30
CA ARG A 15 3.69 -20.52 -15.60
C ARG A 15 2.66 -21.36 -16.37
N ASN A 16 2.30 -20.93 -17.55
CA ASN A 16 1.51 -21.74 -18.49
C ASN A 16 2.42 -22.80 -19.14
N LEU A 17 2.03 -24.08 -19.00
CA LEU A 17 2.81 -25.23 -19.49
C LEU A 17 2.41 -25.67 -20.91
N ASN A 18 1.36 -25.08 -21.50
CA ASN A 18 0.84 -25.45 -22.80
C ASN A 18 1.45 -24.65 -23.97
N ALA A 19 2.24 -23.63 -23.64
CA ALA A 19 2.87 -22.77 -24.65
C ALA A 19 4.00 -23.53 -25.40
N VAL A 20 4.09 -23.31 -26.70
CA VAL A 20 5.09 -23.97 -27.57
C VAL A 20 6.34 -23.11 -27.78
N SER A 21 6.35 -21.85 -27.35
CA SER A 21 7.49 -20.94 -27.45
C SER A 21 7.64 -20.07 -26.22
N ALA A 22 8.85 -19.53 -25.97
CA ALA A 22 9.11 -18.67 -24.84
C ALA A 22 8.29 -17.34 -24.85
N PRO A 23 8.14 -16.63 -25.99
CA PRO A 23 7.27 -15.46 -26.04
C PRO A 23 5.79 -15.80 -25.77
N GLU A 24 5.30 -16.90 -26.33
CA GLU A 24 3.93 -17.37 -26.10
C GLU A 24 3.72 -17.74 -24.62
N MET A 25 4.65 -18.48 -24.03
CA MET A 25 4.60 -18.86 -22.63
C MET A 25 4.53 -17.62 -21.70
N THR A 26 5.35 -16.60 -21.96
CA THR A 26 5.30 -15.35 -21.21
C THR A 26 3.94 -14.66 -21.38
N THR A 27 3.43 -14.57 -22.60
CA THR A 27 2.13 -13.94 -22.89
C THR A 27 0.98 -14.67 -22.20
N MET A 28 0.90 -15.99 -22.34
CA MET A 28 -0.15 -16.81 -21.73
C MET A 28 -0.07 -16.76 -20.20
N SER A 29 1.13 -16.93 -19.62
CA SER A 29 1.34 -16.87 -18.17
C SER A 29 0.88 -15.55 -17.57
N ARG A 30 1.21 -14.43 -18.21
CA ARG A 30 0.83 -13.09 -17.73
C ARG A 30 -0.66 -12.81 -17.96
N THR A 31 -1.23 -13.31 -19.03
CA THR A 31 -2.67 -13.15 -19.31
C THR A 31 -3.54 -13.91 -18.32
N GLU A 32 -3.16 -15.11 -17.96
CA GLU A 32 -3.89 -15.97 -17.02
C GLU A 32 -3.58 -15.62 -15.56
N GLY A 33 -2.29 -15.34 -15.25
CA GLY A 33 -1.82 -15.11 -13.90
C GLY A 33 -2.14 -13.73 -13.34
N PHE A 34 -2.46 -12.72 -14.16
CA PHE A 34 -2.78 -11.37 -13.70
C PHE A 34 -4.27 -11.07 -13.80
N GLY A 35 -4.88 -10.71 -12.65
CA GLY A 35 -6.23 -10.18 -12.61
C GLY A 35 -6.36 -8.82 -13.32
N LEU A 36 -7.59 -8.38 -13.52
CA LEU A 36 -7.93 -7.18 -14.29
C LEU A 36 -7.24 -5.91 -13.74
N GLU A 37 -7.27 -5.70 -12.43
CA GLU A 37 -6.69 -4.52 -11.80
C GLU A 37 -5.16 -4.48 -11.94
N VAL A 38 -4.49 -5.61 -11.80
CA VAL A 38 -3.03 -5.71 -11.99
C VAL A 38 -2.65 -5.38 -13.43
N ARG A 39 -3.40 -5.89 -14.42
CA ARG A 39 -3.20 -5.56 -15.84
C ARG A 39 -3.39 -4.08 -16.11
N ARG A 40 -4.43 -3.46 -15.54
CA ARG A 40 -4.67 -2.00 -15.61
C ARG A 40 -3.47 -1.20 -15.08
N ARG A 41 -2.93 -1.57 -13.92
CA ARG A 41 -1.76 -0.91 -13.30
C ARG A 41 -0.48 -1.10 -14.12
N ILE A 42 -0.28 -2.25 -14.74
CA ILE A 42 0.84 -2.47 -15.68
C ILE A 42 0.73 -1.52 -16.87
N MET A 43 -0.45 -1.44 -17.49
CA MET A 43 -0.70 -0.54 -18.63
C MET A 43 -0.47 0.93 -18.25
N LEU A 44 -1.05 1.38 -17.14
CA LEU A 44 -0.87 2.74 -16.63
C LEU A 44 0.60 3.06 -16.34
N GLY A 45 1.32 2.15 -15.67
CA GLY A 45 2.73 2.35 -15.37
C GLY A 45 3.60 2.39 -16.63
N THR A 46 3.29 1.58 -17.63
CA THR A 46 3.98 1.62 -18.93
C THR A 46 3.73 2.94 -19.66
N TYR A 47 2.51 3.43 -19.64
CA TYR A 47 2.14 4.73 -20.22
C TYR A 47 2.91 5.89 -19.56
N VAL A 48 2.88 5.97 -18.23
CA VAL A 48 3.54 7.04 -17.45
C VAL A 48 5.06 7.05 -17.65
N LEU A 49 5.67 5.88 -17.87
CA LEU A 49 7.11 5.74 -18.11
C LEU A 49 7.51 5.82 -19.59
N SER A 50 6.55 5.99 -20.51
CA SER A 50 6.84 6.10 -21.94
C SER A 50 7.42 7.46 -22.31
N SER A 51 8.16 7.49 -23.43
CA SER A 51 8.74 8.73 -23.97
C SER A 51 7.66 9.81 -24.17
N GLY A 52 7.97 11.03 -23.78
CA GLY A 52 7.04 12.19 -23.84
C GLY A 52 6.12 12.34 -22.62
N TYR A 53 5.90 11.31 -21.83
CA TYR A 53 5.08 11.36 -20.61
C TYR A 53 5.90 11.26 -19.31
N TYR A 54 7.14 10.80 -19.40
CA TYR A 54 8.03 10.62 -18.26
C TYR A 54 8.21 11.93 -17.47
N ASP A 55 8.56 13.02 -18.13
CA ASP A 55 8.77 14.31 -17.47
C ASP A 55 7.46 14.91 -16.94
N ALA A 56 6.39 14.82 -17.71
CA ALA A 56 5.09 15.39 -17.35
C ALA A 56 4.44 14.70 -16.14
N TYR A 57 4.63 13.40 -15.99
CA TYR A 57 3.97 12.62 -14.94
C TYR A 57 4.95 12.07 -13.91
N TYR A 58 5.97 11.32 -14.32
CA TYR A 58 6.87 10.66 -13.38
C TYR A 58 7.74 11.65 -12.60
N ASN A 59 8.41 12.57 -13.30
CA ASN A 59 9.26 13.57 -12.65
C ASN A 59 8.45 14.50 -11.76
N LYS A 60 7.26 14.92 -12.19
CA LYS A 60 6.36 15.72 -11.37
C LYS A 60 5.90 14.97 -10.12
N ALA A 61 5.57 13.68 -10.24
CA ALA A 61 5.22 12.85 -9.10
C ALA A 61 6.39 12.72 -8.10
N MET A 62 7.63 12.62 -8.58
CA MET A 62 8.82 12.60 -7.71
C MET A 62 9.04 13.93 -6.98
N GLN A 63 8.73 15.07 -7.59
CA GLN A 63 8.76 16.37 -6.92
C GLN A 63 7.70 16.44 -5.81
N VAL A 64 6.47 16.02 -6.10
CA VAL A 64 5.37 15.96 -5.11
C VAL A 64 5.73 15.00 -3.97
N ARG A 65 6.32 13.83 -4.28
CA ARG A 65 6.83 12.90 -3.26
C ARG A 65 7.80 13.59 -2.31
N THR A 66 8.70 14.43 -2.82
CA THR A 66 9.65 15.19 -1.99
C THR A 66 8.94 16.16 -1.05
N LEU A 67 7.87 16.81 -1.49
CA LEU A 67 7.06 17.70 -0.64
C LEU A 67 6.37 16.92 0.48
N ILE A 68 5.72 15.81 0.14
CA ILE A 68 5.10 14.92 1.13
C ILE A 68 6.10 14.49 2.21
N ARG A 69 7.31 14.10 1.79
CA ARG A 69 8.37 13.71 2.72
C ARG A 69 8.77 14.86 3.66
N ARG A 70 8.91 16.08 3.13
CA ARG A 70 9.23 17.27 3.94
C ARG A 70 8.16 17.61 4.97
N ASP A 71 6.89 17.41 4.64
CA ASP A 71 5.79 17.62 5.58
C ASP A 71 5.90 16.68 6.78
N PHE A 72 6.24 15.40 6.56
CA PHE A 72 6.51 14.45 7.63
C PHE A 72 7.78 14.82 8.43
N GLU A 73 8.86 15.20 7.76
CA GLU A 73 10.10 15.64 8.42
C GLU A 73 9.83 16.81 9.37
N ALA A 74 9.06 17.81 8.93
CA ALA A 74 8.66 18.95 9.77
C ALA A 74 7.75 18.55 10.94
N ALA A 75 6.88 17.55 10.77
CA ALA A 75 6.06 17.02 11.86
C ALA A 75 6.93 16.31 12.91
N PHE A 76 7.92 15.53 12.47
CA PHE A 76 8.83 14.79 13.34
C PHE A 76 9.87 15.66 14.08
N GLU A 77 9.96 16.94 13.77
CA GLU A 77 10.68 17.91 14.63
C GLU A 77 9.97 18.14 15.97
N LYS A 78 8.66 17.82 16.04
CA LYS A 78 7.80 18.13 17.19
C LYS A 78 7.35 16.88 17.98
N CYS A 79 7.51 15.70 17.39
CA CYS A 79 7.08 14.44 18.00
C CYS A 79 7.94 13.27 17.52
N ASP A 80 7.86 12.14 18.23
CA ASP A 80 8.61 10.93 17.90
C ASP A 80 7.76 9.94 17.09
N VAL A 81 6.44 9.99 17.24
CA VAL A 81 5.47 9.12 16.56
C VAL A 81 4.27 9.95 16.13
N LEU A 82 3.79 9.70 14.91
CA LEU A 82 2.51 10.23 14.44
C LEU A 82 1.44 9.14 14.56
N LEU A 83 0.25 9.54 14.99
CA LEU A 83 -0.89 8.65 15.16
C LEU A 83 -2.01 9.08 14.20
N THR A 84 -2.51 8.12 13.43
CA THR A 84 -3.65 8.30 12.52
C THR A 84 -4.57 7.08 12.54
N PRO A 85 -5.81 7.16 12.09
CA PRO A 85 -6.55 5.95 11.75
C PRO A 85 -5.85 5.23 10.58
N THR A 86 -5.88 3.90 10.58
CA THR A 86 -5.30 3.10 9.48
C THR A 86 -6.12 3.27 8.20
N SER A 87 -7.44 3.35 8.34
CA SER A 87 -8.39 3.57 7.25
C SER A 87 -9.45 4.58 7.69
N PRO A 88 -9.99 5.41 6.79
CA PRO A 88 -11.04 6.38 7.12
C PRO A 88 -12.39 5.72 7.47
N VAL A 89 -12.56 4.43 7.17
CA VAL A 89 -13.78 3.67 7.44
C VAL A 89 -13.44 2.31 8.04
N PRO A 90 -14.36 1.68 8.81
CA PRO A 90 -14.24 0.29 9.23
C PRO A 90 -14.27 -0.68 8.05
N ALA A 91 -14.05 -1.97 8.31
CA ALA A 91 -14.11 -3.02 7.30
C ALA A 91 -15.49 -3.02 6.58
N TYR A 92 -15.46 -3.22 5.28
CA TYR A 92 -16.64 -3.33 4.44
C TYR A 92 -16.92 -4.79 4.05
N LYS A 93 -18.11 -5.07 3.54
CA LYS A 93 -18.50 -6.43 3.14
C LYS A 93 -17.61 -6.93 1.99
N ILE A 94 -17.20 -8.20 2.04
CA ILE A 94 -16.31 -8.85 1.05
C ILE A 94 -16.86 -8.69 -0.38
N ASP A 95 -18.17 -8.89 -0.57
CA ASP A 95 -18.82 -8.76 -1.88
C ASP A 95 -19.41 -7.36 -2.15
N GLY A 96 -19.07 -6.39 -1.30
CA GLY A 96 -19.56 -5.01 -1.44
C GLY A 96 -18.99 -4.35 -2.70
N LYS A 97 -19.88 -3.93 -3.60
CA LYS A 97 -19.48 -3.11 -4.75
C LYS A 97 -19.21 -1.69 -4.28
N MET A 98 -17.99 -1.23 -4.44
CA MET A 98 -17.59 0.15 -4.17
C MET A 98 -17.16 0.80 -5.49
N ASP A 99 -17.43 2.09 -5.62
CA ASP A 99 -16.91 2.83 -6.77
C ASP A 99 -15.38 2.99 -6.65
N PRO A 100 -14.66 3.12 -7.78
CA PRO A 100 -13.20 3.19 -7.78
C PRO A 100 -12.63 4.35 -6.93
N LEU A 101 -13.32 5.48 -6.87
CA LEU A 101 -12.86 6.64 -6.09
C LEU A 101 -12.91 6.33 -4.59
N THR A 102 -13.98 5.72 -4.12
CA THR A 102 -14.12 5.28 -2.73
C THR A 102 -13.01 4.29 -2.36
N ILE A 103 -12.69 3.32 -3.25
CA ILE A 103 -11.59 2.37 -3.02
C ILE A 103 -10.25 3.11 -2.87
N TYR A 104 -9.96 4.09 -3.71
CA TYR A 104 -8.73 4.89 -3.58
C TYR A 104 -8.68 5.73 -2.30
N MET A 105 -9.83 6.20 -1.82
CA MET A 105 -9.90 6.97 -0.57
C MET A 105 -9.63 6.11 0.68
N LEU A 106 -9.80 4.78 0.61
CA LEU A 106 -9.45 3.89 1.73
C LEU A 106 -7.97 3.95 2.10
N ASP A 107 -7.11 4.24 1.14
CA ASP A 107 -5.65 4.27 1.29
C ASP A 107 -5.10 5.67 1.60
N VAL A 108 -5.96 6.67 1.81
CA VAL A 108 -5.54 8.08 1.97
C VAL A 108 -4.59 8.30 3.14
N THR A 109 -4.67 7.47 4.18
CA THR A 109 -3.82 7.54 5.37
C THR A 109 -2.55 6.70 5.26
N THR A 110 -2.50 5.70 4.38
CA THR A 110 -1.38 4.76 4.26
C THR A 110 -0.45 5.06 3.07
N ILE A 111 -1.00 5.52 1.95
CA ILE A 111 -0.19 5.86 0.76
C ILE A 111 0.85 6.96 1.05
N PRO A 112 0.55 8.06 1.76
CA PRO A 112 1.56 9.09 2.05
C PRO A 112 2.76 8.56 2.85
N VAL A 113 2.56 7.62 3.75
CA VAL A 113 3.63 6.95 4.53
C VAL A 113 4.57 6.19 3.60
N ASN A 114 4.01 5.42 2.66
CA ASN A 114 4.78 4.70 1.63
C ASN A 114 5.53 5.68 0.70
N MET A 115 4.89 6.78 0.31
CA MET A 115 5.51 7.80 -0.54
C MET A 115 6.67 8.51 0.16
N ALA A 116 6.55 8.76 1.46
CA ALA A 116 7.61 9.35 2.27
C ALA A 116 8.74 8.36 2.60
N GLY A 117 8.48 7.05 2.51
CA GLY A 117 9.46 5.99 2.85
C GLY A 117 9.65 5.84 4.36
N LEU A 118 8.55 5.93 5.10
CA LEU A 118 8.53 5.86 6.56
C LEU A 118 8.04 4.50 7.05
N PRO A 119 8.51 4.03 8.21
CA PRO A 119 7.94 2.86 8.85
C PRO A 119 6.55 3.18 9.42
N GLY A 120 5.65 2.21 9.35
CA GLY A 120 4.31 2.32 9.91
C GLY A 120 3.81 0.96 10.38
N ILE A 121 3.05 0.97 11.47
CA ILE A 121 2.38 -0.21 12.02
C ILE A 121 0.91 0.09 12.26
N SER A 122 0.03 -0.86 11.98
CA SER A 122 -1.39 -0.80 12.33
C SER A 122 -1.68 -1.79 13.44
N ILE A 123 -2.33 -1.31 14.50
CA ILE A 123 -2.76 -2.13 15.64
C ILE A 123 -4.24 -1.89 15.93
N PRO A 124 -4.97 -2.89 16.45
CA PRO A 124 -6.37 -2.70 16.84
C PRO A 124 -6.47 -1.76 18.04
N CYS A 125 -7.38 -0.79 17.97
CA CYS A 125 -7.55 0.22 19.01
C CYS A 125 -9.01 0.37 19.51
N GLY A 126 -9.91 -0.46 19.00
CA GLY A 126 -11.33 -0.42 19.38
C GLY A 126 -12.22 -1.07 18.35
N PHE A 127 -13.52 -0.88 18.53
CA PHE A 127 -14.55 -1.42 17.65
C PHE A 127 -15.54 -0.33 17.24
N ALA A 128 -16.00 -0.38 16.01
CA ALA A 128 -17.10 0.43 15.53
C ALA A 128 -18.44 -0.02 16.14
N LYS A 129 -19.51 0.76 15.95
CA LYS A 129 -20.84 0.45 16.49
C LYS A 129 -21.41 -0.88 16.00
N ASP A 130 -20.98 -1.34 14.83
CA ASP A 130 -21.36 -2.60 14.20
C ASP A 130 -20.45 -3.78 14.58
N GLY A 131 -19.51 -3.54 15.52
CA GLY A 131 -18.57 -4.56 16.00
C GLY A 131 -17.32 -4.75 15.15
N MET A 132 -17.16 -4.04 14.02
CA MET A 132 -15.97 -4.13 13.18
C MET A 132 -14.76 -3.50 13.87
N PRO A 133 -13.55 -4.12 13.76
CA PRO A 133 -12.35 -3.60 14.39
C PRO A 133 -11.90 -2.28 13.73
N ILE A 134 -11.32 -1.40 14.56
CA ILE A 134 -10.73 -0.14 14.14
C ILE A 134 -9.21 -0.24 14.30
N GLY A 135 -8.48 0.07 13.25
CA GLY A 135 -7.03 0.12 13.23
C GLY A 135 -6.50 1.52 13.54
N MET A 136 -5.57 1.60 14.47
CA MET A 136 -4.73 2.77 14.73
C MET A 136 -3.39 2.59 14.04
N GLN A 137 -2.99 3.56 13.22
CA GLN A 137 -1.69 3.57 12.58
C GLN A 137 -0.70 4.42 13.38
N LEU A 138 0.45 3.85 13.69
CA LEU A 138 1.61 4.57 14.23
C LEU A 138 2.67 4.69 13.14
N ILE A 139 3.16 5.91 12.92
CA ILE A 139 4.15 6.22 11.88
C ILE A 139 5.40 6.74 12.59
N GLY A 140 6.57 6.20 12.25
CA GLY A 140 7.86 6.58 12.83
C GLY A 140 8.76 7.36 11.88
N LYS A 141 9.87 7.85 12.41
CA LYS A 141 10.97 8.45 11.65
C LYS A 141 11.60 7.38 10.74
N VAL A 142 12.33 7.82 9.72
CA VAL A 142 13.02 6.91 8.79
C VAL A 142 13.91 5.94 9.56
N LEU A 143 13.73 4.61 9.32
CA LEU A 143 14.47 3.52 9.96
C LEU A 143 14.34 3.45 11.50
N ASP A 144 13.26 4.00 12.05
CA ASP A 144 12.99 3.98 13.50
C ASP A 144 11.79 3.06 13.83
N GLU A 145 11.85 1.83 13.34
CA GLU A 145 10.87 0.78 13.62
C GLU A 145 10.80 0.45 15.10
N GLU A 146 11.91 0.55 15.82
CA GLU A 146 11.99 0.28 17.27
C GLU A 146 11.02 1.17 18.06
N THR A 147 11.00 2.47 17.75
CA THR A 147 10.14 3.43 18.46
C THR A 147 8.66 3.12 18.26
N ILE A 148 8.23 2.82 17.01
CA ILE A 148 6.82 2.49 16.76
C ILE A 148 6.42 1.14 17.33
N LEU A 149 7.31 0.14 17.31
CA LEU A 149 7.06 -1.17 17.92
C LEU A 149 6.93 -1.06 19.44
N ARG A 150 7.79 -0.28 20.08
CA ARG A 150 7.70 -0.01 21.52
C ARG A 150 6.41 0.72 21.89
N ALA A 151 6.01 1.73 21.11
CA ALA A 151 4.75 2.44 21.32
C ALA A 151 3.54 1.50 21.13
N ALA A 152 3.54 0.70 20.06
CA ALA A 152 2.50 -0.30 19.79
C ALA A 152 2.39 -1.33 20.93
N TYR A 153 3.51 -1.91 21.34
CA TYR A 153 3.57 -2.87 22.44
C TYR A 153 3.04 -2.25 23.76
N THR A 154 3.45 -1.03 24.08
CA THR A 154 2.99 -0.34 25.29
C THR A 154 1.46 -0.16 25.26
N PHE A 155 0.89 0.21 24.10
CA PHE A 155 -0.55 0.31 23.94
C PHE A 155 -1.25 -1.04 24.12
N GLU A 156 -0.72 -2.12 23.53
CA GLU A 156 -1.27 -3.47 23.69
C GLU A 156 -1.23 -3.96 25.15
N GLN A 157 -0.18 -3.62 25.91
CA GLN A 157 -0.12 -3.95 27.34
C GLN A 157 -1.13 -3.16 28.19
N ALA A 158 -1.54 -2.00 27.73
CA ALA A 158 -2.51 -1.14 28.41
C ALA A 158 -3.98 -1.41 28.01
N THR A 159 -4.21 -2.27 27.00
CA THR A 159 -5.53 -2.52 26.42
C THR A 159 -5.75 -4.00 26.11
N GLU A 160 -7.01 -4.40 25.87
CA GLU A 160 -7.37 -5.77 25.53
C GLU A 160 -7.75 -5.98 24.05
N TYR A 161 -7.68 -4.93 23.24
CA TYR A 161 -8.18 -4.97 21.85
C TYR A 161 -7.47 -6.00 20.97
N HIS A 162 -6.17 -6.22 21.20
CA HIS A 162 -5.36 -7.20 20.47
C HIS A 162 -5.71 -8.67 20.79
N LYS A 163 -6.48 -8.93 21.84
CA LYS A 163 -6.92 -10.29 22.27
C LYS A 163 -8.25 -10.69 21.64
N VAL A 164 -8.95 -9.77 21.03
CA VAL A 164 -10.26 -10.02 20.42
C VAL A 164 -10.04 -10.35 18.95
N PHE A 165 -10.34 -11.57 18.56
CA PHE A 165 -10.33 -12.03 17.16
C PHE A 165 -11.76 -12.06 16.64
N ALA A 166 -11.93 -11.62 15.38
CA ALA A 166 -13.20 -11.67 14.69
C ALA A 166 -13.54 -13.08 14.20
#